data_858d791eacfd8bbf04804b3af3f71ebf
#
_entry.id   858d791eacfd8bbf04804b3af3f71ebf
#
_cell.length_a   1.000
_cell.length_b   1.000
_cell.length_c   1.000
_cell.angle_alpha   90.00
_cell.angle_beta   90.00
_cell.angle_gamma   90.00
#
_symmetry.space_group_name_H-M   'P 1'
#
loop_
_entity.id
_entity.type
_entity.pdbx_description
1 polymer ?
#
loop_
_entity_poly.entity_id
_entity_poly.type
_entity_poly.pdbx_seq_one_letter_code
_entity_poly.pdbx_strand_id
1 'polypeptide(L)'
;MNQMVLKNSKISIKEAQKILELNYDIKGSIEKLDGEIDFNFKVQSTKGKNYLLKISRPNFESDYIDFQIKLLDHLNKNCEIEIAENKLTIDGNKSCIVKDKLGRDRSVRLLSWTEGRLWSSVNPINQSLRKGLGSNTAILTRSLINFKHSFSKREIEWDISNSLWVEHHIDKFDANQK
;
A
#
# COMPACT_ATOMS: atom_id res chain seq x y z
N MET A 1 5.00 -0.63 -19.91
CA MET A 1 3.73 -1.35 -19.56
C MET A 1 2.60 -0.76 -20.39
N ASN A 2 1.89 -1.61 -21.14
CA ASN A 2 0.98 -1.18 -22.20
C ASN A 2 -0.25 -0.46 -21.60
N GLN A 3 -0.51 0.82 -21.96
CA GLN A 3 -1.65 1.63 -21.47
C GLN A 3 -3.03 0.95 -21.66
N MET A 4 -3.13 0.04 -22.62
CA MET A 4 -4.36 -0.72 -22.90
C MET A 4 -4.68 -1.74 -21.80
N VAL A 5 -3.66 -2.33 -21.15
CA VAL A 5 -3.83 -3.28 -20.03
C VAL A 5 -4.31 -2.55 -18.77
N LEU A 6 -3.91 -1.29 -18.59
CA LEU A 6 -4.30 -0.47 -17.44
C LEU A 6 -5.79 -0.06 -17.47
N LYS A 7 -6.35 0.22 -18.66
CA LYS A 7 -7.76 0.60 -18.81
C LYS A 7 -8.75 -0.50 -18.41
N ASN A 8 -8.39 -1.77 -18.66
CA ASN A 8 -9.23 -2.94 -18.38
C ASN A 8 -9.01 -3.56 -17.00
N SER A 9 -8.19 -2.92 -16.16
CA SER A 9 -7.81 -3.45 -14.84
C SER A 9 -8.59 -2.86 -13.67
N LYS A 10 -9.48 -1.89 -13.92
CA LYS A 10 -10.15 -1.10 -12.86
C LYS A 10 -11.07 -1.98 -12.02
N ILE A 11 -10.99 -1.82 -10.72
CA ILE A 11 -11.96 -2.32 -9.74
C ILE A 11 -12.95 -1.19 -9.43
N SER A 12 -14.23 -1.46 -9.61
CA SER A 12 -15.28 -0.51 -9.25
C SER A 12 -15.56 -0.53 -7.76
N ILE A 13 -16.17 0.55 -7.23
CA ILE A 13 -16.60 0.62 -5.83
C ILE A 13 -17.55 -0.55 -5.49
N LYS A 14 -18.47 -0.90 -6.39
CA LYS A 14 -19.39 -2.05 -6.19
C LYS A 14 -18.67 -3.38 -6.06
N GLU A 15 -17.61 -3.60 -6.84
CA GLU A 15 -16.78 -4.81 -6.74
C GLU A 15 -16.00 -4.82 -5.43
N ALA A 16 -15.38 -3.70 -5.07
CA ALA A 16 -14.65 -3.56 -3.80
C ALA A 16 -15.58 -3.79 -2.60
N GLN A 17 -16.81 -3.27 -2.65
CA GLN A 17 -17.84 -3.50 -1.63
C GLN A 17 -18.15 -5.00 -1.48
N LYS A 18 -18.43 -5.67 -2.59
CA LYS A 18 -18.72 -7.11 -2.59
C LYS A 18 -17.55 -7.94 -2.05
N ILE A 19 -16.32 -7.60 -2.45
CA ILE A 19 -15.10 -8.25 -1.97
C ILE A 19 -14.96 -8.08 -0.46
N LEU A 20 -15.17 -6.87 0.06
CA LEU A 20 -15.11 -6.57 1.48
C LEU A 20 -16.12 -7.39 2.29
N GLU A 21 -17.39 -7.39 1.87
CA GLU A 21 -18.47 -8.09 2.56
C GLU A 21 -18.24 -9.61 2.56
N LEU A 22 -17.87 -10.20 1.42
CA LEU A 22 -17.69 -11.64 1.28
C LEU A 22 -16.46 -12.18 2.02
N ASN A 23 -15.39 -11.41 2.13
CA ASN A 23 -14.13 -11.92 2.68
C ASN A 23 -13.84 -11.44 4.11
N TYR A 24 -14.47 -10.34 4.56
CA TYR A 24 -14.21 -9.75 5.88
C TYR A 24 -15.45 -9.54 6.73
N ASP A 25 -16.64 -9.84 6.22
CA ASP A 25 -17.93 -9.60 6.89
C ASP A 25 -18.08 -8.15 7.41
N ILE A 26 -17.58 -7.19 6.64
CA ILE A 26 -17.62 -5.77 6.99
C ILE A 26 -18.56 -5.04 6.02
N LYS A 27 -19.54 -4.34 6.60
CA LYS A 27 -20.45 -3.44 5.89
C LYS A 27 -20.07 -1.99 6.19
N GLY A 28 -20.20 -1.11 5.20
CA GLY A 28 -19.90 0.31 5.37
C GLY A 28 -19.84 1.06 4.04
N SER A 29 -19.47 2.31 4.08
CA SER A 29 -19.20 3.09 2.88
C SER A 29 -17.76 2.87 2.39
N ILE A 30 -17.57 2.96 1.08
CA ILE A 30 -16.27 2.79 0.45
C ILE A 30 -15.99 4.02 -0.42
N GLU A 31 -14.81 4.60 -0.22
CA GLU A 31 -14.25 5.69 -1.02
C GLU A 31 -12.99 5.20 -1.73
N LYS A 32 -12.88 5.45 -3.03
CA LYS A 32 -11.68 5.12 -3.78
C LYS A 32 -10.58 6.13 -3.47
N LEU A 33 -9.39 5.63 -3.17
CA LEU A 33 -8.19 6.42 -3.00
C LEU A 33 -7.28 6.30 -4.23
N ASP A 34 -6.41 7.28 -4.40
CA ASP A 34 -5.34 7.19 -5.39
C ASP A 34 -4.33 6.10 -4.99
N GLY A 35 -3.76 5.46 -5.99
CA GLY A 35 -2.77 4.40 -5.80
C GLY A 35 -2.05 4.10 -7.10
N GLU A 36 -0.75 3.96 -7.01
CA GLU A 36 0.12 3.75 -8.16
C GLU A 36 0.15 2.27 -8.59
N ILE A 37 0.23 1.36 -7.62
CA ILE A 37 0.35 -0.09 -7.86
C ILE A 37 -0.96 -0.80 -7.57
N ASP A 38 -1.51 -0.65 -6.36
CA ASP A 38 -2.74 -1.28 -5.93
C ASP A 38 -3.95 -0.38 -6.10
N PHE A 39 -5.14 -0.98 -6.19
CA PHE A 39 -6.40 -0.27 -6.01
C PHE A 39 -6.68 -0.14 -4.52
N ASN A 40 -6.67 1.10 -4.04
CA ASN A 40 -6.85 1.42 -2.65
C ASN A 40 -8.25 2.00 -2.41
N PHE A 41 -8.86 1.57 -1.30
CA PHE A 41 -10.18 2.06 -0.90
C PHE A 41 -10.20 2.30 0.61
N LYS A 42 -10.64 3.50 1.01
CA LYS A 42 -10.98 3.78 2.40
C LYS A 42 -12.35 3.16 2.68
N VAL A 43 -12.42 2.43 3.74
CA VAL A 43 -13.65 1.78 4.23
C VAL A 43 -14.04 2.45 5.54
N GLN A 44 -15.26 2.95 5.63
CA GLN A 44 -15.86 3.41 6.88
C GLN A 44 -16.94 2.41 7.26
N SER A 45 -16.65 1.56 8.25
CA SER A 45 -17.59 0.51 8.64
C SER A 45 -18.78 1.07 9.40
N THR A 46 -19.91 0.36 9.33
CA THR A 46 -21.11 0.70 10.12
C THR A 46 -20.88 0.63 11.63
N LYS A 47 -19.77 -0.02 12.07
CA LYS A 47 -19.35 -0.10 13.48
C LYS A 47 -18.40 1.06 13.88
N GLY A 48 -18.26 2.08 13.04
CA GLY A 48 -17.47 3.28 13.32
C GLY A 48 -15.94 3.11 13.17
N LYS A 49 -15.45 1.96 12.68
CA LYS A 49 -14.03 1.73 12.42
C LYS A 49 -13.70 2.00 10.96
N ASN A 50 -12.52 2.59 10.72
CA ASN A 50 -11.99 2.80 9.38
C ASN A 50 -10.96 1.74 9.03
N TYR A 51 -10.86 1.41 7.72
CA TYR A 51 -9.91 0.46 7.18
C TYR A 51 -9.39 0.93 5.82
N LEU A 52 -8.27 0.34 5.39
CA LEU A 52 -7.74 0.44 4.05
C LEU A 52 -7.87 -0.92 3.35
N LEU A 53 -8.76 -1.01 2.37
CA LEU A 53 -8.87 -2.18 1.50
C LEU A 53 -7.91 -2.00 0.32
N LYS A 54 -6.99 -2.96 0.14
CA LYS A 54 -6.04 -3.01 -0.96
C LYS A 54 -6.34 -4.20 -1.86
N ILE A 55 -6.49 -3.93 -3.16
CA ILE A 55 -6.72 -4.96 -4.17
C ILE A 55 -5.60 -4.84 -5.21
N SER A 56 -4.84 -5.90 -5.41
CA SER A 56 -3.71 -5.89 -6.33
C SER A 56 -4.13 -5.72 -7.79
N ARG A 57 -3.18 -5.33 -8.63
CA ARG A 57 -3.32 -5.52 -10.10
C ARG A 57 -3.30 -7.02 -10.44
N PRO A 58 -3.81 -7.43 -11.64
CA PRO A 58 -3.59 -8.79 -12.12
C PRO A 58 -2.08 -9.05 -12.28
N ASN A 59 -1.69 -10.30 -12.19
CA ASN A 59 -0.28 -10.73 -12.27
C ASN A 59 0.60 -10.13 -11.16
N PHE A 60 0.04 -9.99 -9.96
CA PHE A 60 0.80 -9.61 -8.78
C PHE A 60 1.78 -10.72 -8.39
N GLU A 61 2.89 -10.34 -7.76
CA GLU A 61 3.86 -11.28 -7.23
C GLU A 61 3.45 -11.70 -5.81
N SER A 62 3.25 -13.00 -5.58
CA SER A 62 2.86 -13.54 -4.27
C SER A 62 3.89 -13.21 -3.19
N ASP A 63 5.18 -13.29 -3.53
CA ASP A 63 6.28 -12.99 -2.62
C ASP A 63 6.31 -11.51 -2.20
N TYR A 64 5.84 -10.62 -3.07
CA TYR A 64 5.67 -9.21 -2.72
C TYR A 64 4.54 -9.00 -1.71
N ILE A 65 3.44 -9.74 -1.85
CA ILE A 65 2.34 -9.70 -0.90
C ILE A 65 2.78 -10.27 0.46
N ASP A 66 3.46 -11.41 0.46
CA ASP A 66 4.02 -12.04 1.66
C ASP A 66 5.02 -11.12 2.37
N PHE A 67 5.93 -10.50 1.60
CA PHE A 67 6.86 -9.49 2.13
C PHE A 67 6.13 -8.36 2.85
N GLN A 68 5.09 -7.77 2.25
CA GLN A 68 4.34 -6.67 2.87
C GLN A 68 3.61 -7.11 4.14
N ILE A 69 3.05 -8.31 4.17
CA ILE A 69 2.37 -8.87 5.35
C ILE A 69 3.39 -9.08 6.48
N LYS A 70 4.51 -9.74 6.20
CA LYS A 70 5.55 -10.02 7.20
C LYS A 70 6.24 -8.74 7.70
N LEU A 71 6.40 -7.75 6.83
CA LEU A 71 6.94 -6.44 7.20
C LEU A 71 6.05 -5.74 8.24
N LEU A 72 4.73 -5.66 7.98
CA LEU A 72 3.78 -5.07 8.91
C LEU A 72 3.71 -5.86 10.23
N ASP A 73 3.72 -7.19 10.17
CA ASP A 73 3.74 -8.03 11.36
C ASP A 73 5.00 -7.81 12.22
N HIS A 74 6.16 -7.68 11.56
CA HIS A 74 7.41 -7.40 12.25
C HIS A 74 7.38 -6.03 12.93
N LEU A 75 6.91 -5.00 12.21
CA LEU A 75 6.80 -3.65 12.74
C LEU A 75 5.79 -3.56 13.89
N ASN A 76 4.64 -4.21 13.78
CA ASN A 76 3.65 -4.22 14.87
C ASN A 76 4.17 -4.89 16.16
N LYS A 77 5.20 -5.74 16.07
CA LYS A 77 5.84 -6.38 17.24
C LYS A 77 7.01 -5.58 17.80
N ASN A 78 7.72 -4.82 16.96
CA ASN A 78 9.03 -4.28 17.29
C ASN A 78 9.11 -2.75 17.20
N CYS A 79 8.05 -2.07 16.76
CA CYS A 79 8.04 -0.62 16.57
C CYS A 79 7.20 0.07 17.64
N GLU A 80 7.70 1.15 18.18
CA GLU A 80 7.05 1.93 19.23
C GLU A 80 5.95 2.87 18.71
N ILE A 81 5.94 3.14 17.39
CA ILE A 81 4.90 3.96 16.76
C ILE A 81 3.78 3.08 16.22
N GLU A 82 2.59 3.64 16.12
CA GLU A 82 1.43 2.95 15.57
C GLU A 82 1.67 2.57 14.10
N ILE A 83 1.50 1.29 13.81
CA ILE A 83 1.64 0.71 12.46
C ILE A 83 0.31 0.09 12.05
N ALA A 84 -0.06 0.25 10.79
CA ALA A 84 -1.25 -0.41 10.25
C ALA A 84 -1.16 -1.94 10.40
N GLU A 85 -2.26 -2.57 10.83
CA GLU A 85 -2.34 -4.01 11.04
C GLU A 85 -3.08 -4.71 9.90
N ASN A 86 -2.62 -5.88 9.48
CA ASN A 86 -3.40 -6.75 8.62
C ASN A 86 -4.60 -7.31 9.40
N LYS A 87 -5.81 -7.08 8.88
CA LYS A 87 -7.03 -7.69 9.43
C LYS A 87 -7.25 -9.05 8.78
N LEU A 88 -7.72 -10.01 9.59
CA LEU A 88 -7.95 -11.35 9.10
C LEU A 88 -9.24 -11.40 8.27
N THR A 89 -9.24 -12.22 7.23
CA THR A 89 -10.45 -12.64 6.53
C THR A 89 -11.33 -13.50 7.44
N ILE A 90 -12.55 -13.79 7.02
CA ILE A 90 -13.44 -14.74 7.72
C ILE A 90 -12.82 -16.13 7.87
N ASP A 91 -11.89 -16.52 6.96
CA ASP A 91 -11.16 -17.79 7.02
C ASP A 91 -9.87 -17.71 7.85
N GLY A 92 -9.61 -16.60 8.54
CA GLY A 92 -8.46 -16.42 9.41
C GLY A 92 -7.14 -16.08 8.69
N ASN A 93 -7.16 -15.75 7.39
CA ASN A 93 -5.98 -15.40 6.61
C ASN A 93 -5.76 -13.89 6.55
N LYS A 94 -4.50 -13.45 6.38
CA LYS A 94 -4.14 -12.02 6.24
C LYS A 94 -4.32 -11.46 4.83
N SER A 95 -4.54 -12.34 3.86
CA SER A 95 -4.90 -12.01 2.49
C SER A 95 -5.76 -13.10 1.90
N CYS A 96 -6.50 -12.79 0.84
CA CYS A 96 -7.20 -13.78 0.03
C CYS A 96 -7.01 -13.48 -1.45
N ILE A 97 -7.29 -14.47 -2.28
CA ILE A 97 -7.32 -14.33 -3.73
C ILE A 97 -8.78 -14.28 -4.18
N VAL A 98 -9.11 -13.29 -4.98
CA VAL A 98 -10.42 -13.16 -5.61
C VAL A 98 -10.27 -13.05 -7.12
N LYS A 99 -11.28 -13.50 -7.86
CA LYS A 99 -11.35 -13.29 -9.30
C LYS A 99 -12.07 -11.99 -9.64
N ASP A 100 -11.46 -11.19 -10.52
CA ASP A 100 -12.14 -10.02 -11.08
C ASP A 100 -13.15 -10.42 -12.16
N LYS A 101 -13.86 -9.43 -12.75
CA LYS A 101 -14.85 -9.66 -13.80
C LYS A 101 -14.30 -10.36 -15.05
N LEU A 102 -13.00 -10.34 -15.26
CA LEU A 102 -12.32 -10.99 -16.37
C LEU A 102 -11.70 -12.34 -15.96
N GLY A 103 -12.04 -12.87 -14.79
CA GLY A 103 -11.55 -14.13 -14.25
C GLY A 103 -10.09 -14.10 -13.80
N ARG A 104 -9.47 -12.92 -13.68
CA ARG A 104 -8.06 -12.79 -13.29
C ARG A 104 -7.92 -12.73 -11.76
N ASP A 105 -6.87 -13.35 -11.25
CA ASP A 105 -6.58 -13.35 -9.83
C ASP A 105 -6.12 -11.99 -9.33
N ARG A 106 -6.63 -11.62 -8.16
CA ARG A 106 -6.30 -10.41 -7.40
C ARG A 106 -6.03 -10.79 -5.96
N SER A 107 -4.91 -10.35 -5.42
CA SER A 107 -4.70 -10.42 -3.98
C SER A 107 -5.46 -9.28 -3.30
N VAL A 108 -6.13 -9.63 -2.20
CA VAL A 108 -6.90 -8.68 -1.38
C VAL A 108 -6.38 -8.70 0.04
N ARG A 109 -6.17 -7.50 0.60
CA ARG A 109 -5.79 -7.30 2.01
C ARG A 109 -6.60 -6.17 2.59
N LEU A 110 -6.93 -6.30 3.85
CA LEU A 110 -7.56 -5.24 4.64
C LEU A 110 -6.62 -4.83 5.77
N LEU A 111 -6.34 -3.55 5.86
CA LEU A 111 -5.47 -2.98 6.89
C LEU A 111 -6.30 -2.10 7.82
N SER A 112 -5.89 -1.96 9.09
CA SER A 112 -6.41 -0.91 9.94
C SER A 112 -6.08 0.46 9.33
N TRP A 113 -6.95 1.42 9.54
CA TRP A 113 -6.73 2.81 9.14
C TRP A 113 -5.92 3.52 10.22
N THR A 114 -4.87 4.21 9.82
CA THR A 114 -4.14 5.12 10.70
C THR A 114 -4.72 6.52 10.56
N GLU A 115 -5.19 7.10 11.64
CA GLU A 115 -5.76 8.45 11.63
C GLU A 115 -4.65 9.50 11.51
N GLY A 116 -4.97 10.59 10.85
CA GLY A 116 -4.02 11.68 10.67
C GLY A 116 -4.30 12.55 9.45
N ARG A 117 -3.43 13.53 9.26
CA ARG A 117 -3.43 14.40 8.07
C ARG A 117 -2.24 14.07 7.20
N LEU A 118 -2.42 14.12 5.89
CA LEU A 118 -1.32 13.99 4.95
C LEU A 118 -0.30 15.12 5.19
N TRP A 119 0.98 14.77 5.18
CA TRP A 119 2.05 15.76 5.32
C TRP A 119 1.94 16.90 4.30
N SER A 120 1.58 16.58 3.06
CA SER A 120 1.35 17.54 1.98
C SER A 120 0.23 18.55 2.26
N SER A 121 -0.70 18.23 3.16
CA SER A 121 -1.82 19.12 3.55
C SER A 121 -1.52 19.96 4.80
N VAL A 122 -0.34 19.80 5.40
CA VAL A 122 0.04 20.54 6.61
C VAL A 122 0.78 21.82 6.24
N ASN A 123 0.20 22.97 6.55
CA ASN A 123 0.81 24.28 6.34
C ASN A 123 0.47 25.22 7.51
N PRO A 124 1.44 25.87 8.16
CA PRO A 124 2.88 25.70 7.95
C PRO A 124 3.46 24.44 8.58
N ILE A 125 4.55 23.92 8.01
CA ILE A 125 5.35 22.85 8.61
C ILE A 125 6.33 23.49 9.60
N ASN A 126 6.05 23.37 10.88
CA ASN A 126 6.88 23.93 11.95
C ASN A 126 8.05 23.00 12.35
N GLN A 127 8.94 23.51 13.22
CA GLN A 127 10.12 22.76 13.67
C GLN A 127 9.76 21.48 14.46
N SER A 128 8.69 21.52 15.26
CA SER A 128 8.24 20.34 16.04
C SER A 128 7.80 19.21 15.12
N LEU A 129 7.04 19.52 14.07
CA LEU A 129 6.63 18.53 13.06
C LEU A 129 7.83 17.91 12.35
N ARG A 130 8.83 18.74 11.96
CA ARG A 130 10.06 18.22 11.32
C ARG A 130 10.85 17.31 12.27
N LYS A 131 11.00 17.69 13.54
CA LYS A 131 11.63 16.84 14.56
C LYS A 131 10.86 15.53 14.75
N GLY A 132 9.52 15.60 14.85
CA GLY A 132 8.66 14.42 14.97
C GLY A 132 8.82 13.47 13.79
N LEU A 133 8.84 13.99 12.56
CA LEU A 133 9.08 13.17 11.37
C LEU A 133 10.46 12.48 11.44
N GLY A 134 11.52 13.22 11.76
CA GLY A 134 12.86 12.64 11.87
C GLY A 134 12.95 11.58 12.97
N SER A 135 12.33 11.82 14.14
CA SER A 135 12.28 10.85 15.23
C SER A 135 11.53 9.58 14.83
N ASN A 136 10.35 9.71 14.21
CA ASN A 136 9.56 8.56 13.76
C ASN A 136 10.28 7.77 12.67
N THR A 137 10.97 8.45 11.74
CA THR A 137 11.80 7.79 10.73
C THR A 137 12.94 6.99 11.38
N ALA A 138 13.63 7.55 12.38
CA ALA A 138 14.69 6.85 13.09
C ALA A 138 14.18 5.63 13.88
N ILE A 139 13.02 5.75 14.54
CA ILE A 139 12.36 4.62 15.23
C ILE A 139 12.03 3.52 14.25
N LEU A 140 11.39 3.86 13.11
CA LEU A 140 11.04 2.91 12.07
C LEU A 140 12.28 2.20 11.51
N THR A 141 13.34 2.95 11.18
CA THR A 141 14.60 2.40 10.66
C THR A 141 15.22 1.42 11.66
N ARG A 142 15.28 1.80 12.95
CA ARG A 142 15.79 0.94 14.03
C ARG A 142 14.98 -0.35 14.17
N SER A 143 13.67 -0.23 14.08
CA SER A 143 12.76 -1.38 14.18
C SER A 143 12.92 -2.38 13.03
N LEU A 144 13.46 -1.94 11.88
CA LEU A 144 13.68 -2.77 10.70
C LEU A 144 15.05 -3.47 10.66
N ILE A 145 15.99 -3.14 11.54
CA ILE A 145 17.38 -3.67 11.49
C ILE A 145 17.42 -5.22 11.43
N ASN A 146 16.53 -5.90 12.16
CA ASN A 146 16.50 -7.37 12.23
C ASN A 146 15.46 -7.99 11.28
N PHE A 147 14.76 -7.19 10.48
CA PHE A 147 13.81 -7.71 9.50
C PHE A 147 14.56 -8.33 8.31
N LYS A 148 14.25 -9.59 8.01
CA LYS A 148 14.83 -10.32 6.88
C LYS A 148 13.73 -10.96 6.04
N HIS A 149 13.79 -10.76 4.75
CA HIS A 149 12.91 -11.40 3.79
C HIS A 149 13.63 -11.53 2.44
N SER A 150 13.42 -12.62 1.70
CA SER A 150 14.05 -12.82 0.38
C SER A 150 13.74 -11.67 -0.58
N PHE A 151 12.52 -11.18 -0.54
CA PHE A 151 12.02 -10.10 -1.40
C PHE A 151 12.45 -8.68 -0.98
N SER A 152 13.19 -8.53 0.13
CA SER A 152 13.70 -7.20 0.55
C SER A 152 14.77 -6.62 -0.38
N LYS A 153 15.40 -7.46 -1.22
CA LYS A 153 16.43 -7.07 -2.18
C LYS A 153 15.89 -6.86 -3.60
N ARG A 154 14.58 -6.67 -3.76
CA ARG A 154 13.99 -6.41 -5.08
C ARG A 154 14.46 -5.08 -5.65
N GLU A 155 14.50 -4.97 -6.97
CA GLU A 155 14.67 -3.69 -7.65
C GLU A 155 13.40 -2.83 -7.54
N ILE A 156 13.59 -1.55 -7.26
CA ILE A 156 12.52 -0.55 -7.18
C ILE A 156 12.91 0.61 -8.08
N GLU A 157 12.03 1.01 -8.99
CA GLU A 157 12.28 2.14 -9.92
C GLU A 157 12.58 3.46 -9.18
N TRP A 158 12.03 3.65 -7.98
CA TRP A 158 12.24 4.83 -7.15
C TRP A 158 13.45 4.74 -6.21
N ASP A 159 14.23 3.67 -6.31
CA ASP A 159 15.46 3.53 -5.54
C ASP A 159 16.57 4.37 -6.19
N ILE A 160 16.96 5.44 -5.50
CA ILE A 160 18.00 6.36 -5.98
C ILE A 160 19.33 5.64 -6.24
N SER A 161 19.63 4.56 -5.49
CA SER A 161 20.84 3.76 -5.71
C SER A 161 20.87 3.05 -7.08
N ASN A 162 19.71 2.85 -7.68
CA ASN A 162 19.51 2.22 -8.99
C ASN A 162 19.05 3.22 -10.07
N SER A 163 19.25 4.52 -9.87
CA SER A 163 18.69 5.56 -10.74
C SER A 163 19.40 5.72 -12.09
N LEU A 164 20.46 4.98 -12.38
CA LEU A 164 21.23 5.09 -13.65
C LEU A 164 20.39 4.81 -14.91
N TRP A 165 19.26 4.09 -14.78
CA TRP A 165 18.33 3.90 -15.90
C TRP A 165 17.81 5.22 -16.49
N VAL A 166 17.83 6.31 -15.72
CA VAL A 166 17.43 7.66 -16.17
C VAL A 166 18.33 8.15 -17.31
N GLU A 167 19.60 7.73 -17.38
CA GLU A 167 20.54 8.13 -18.43
C GLU A 167 20.00 7.84 -19.82
N HIS A 168 19.29 6.73 -20.00
CA HIS A 168 18.65 6.36 -21.28
C HIS A 168 17.51 7.30 -21.70
N HIS A 169 17.11 8.23 -20.83
CA HIS A 169 16.02 9.16 -21.06
C HIS A 169 16.44 10.63 -21.06
N ILE A 170 17.72 10.93 -20.85
CA ILE A 170 18.26 12.30 -20.79
C ILE A 170 17.94 13.10 -22.07
N ASP A 171 17.92 12.43 -23.21
CA ASP A 171 17.62 13.08 -24.50
C ASP A 171 16.16 13.59 -24.61
N LYS A 172 15.27 13.13 -23.73
CA LYS A 172 13.87 13.58 -23.68
C LYS A 172 13.71 14.93 -22.99
N PHE A 173 14.76 15.42 -22.32
CA PHE A 173 14.77 16.69 -21.61
C PHE A 173 15.43 17.77 -22.45
N ASP A 174 14.92 18.98 -22.39
CA ASP A 174 15.56 20.14 -23.05
C ASP A 174 16.85 20.57 -22.31
N ALA A 175 17.59 21.50 -22.92
CA ALA A 175 18.88 21.94 -22.39
C ALA A 175 18.78 22.61 -21.00
N ASN A 176 17.61 23.13 -20.62
CA ASN A 176 17.38 23.77 -19.31
C ASN A 176 16.93 22.77 -18.24
N GLN A 177 16.60 21.54 -18.62
CA GLN A 177 16.13 20.47 -17.75
C GLN A 177 17.19 19.38 -17.53
N LYS A 178 18.31 19.45 -18.26
CA LYS A 178 19.48 18.58 -18.09
C LYS A 178 20.41 19.15 -17.03
#